data_2daa06542a8b110478d3ac64d8c7da9a
#
_entry.id   2daa06542a8b110478d3ac64d8c7da9a
#
_cell.length_a   1.000
_cell.length_b   1.000
_cell.length_c   1.000
_cell.angle_alpha   90.00
_cell.angle_beta   90.00
_cell.angle_gamma   90.00
#
_symmetry.space_group_name_H-M   'P 1'
#
loop_
_entity.id
_entity.type
_entity.pdbx_description
1 polymer ?
#
loop_
_entity_poly.entity_id
_entity_poly.type
_entity_poly.pdbx_seq_one_letter_code
_entity_poly.pdbx_strand_id
1 'polypeptide(L)'
;MKIYFDGGCRPNPGVMEIAVVVRGAVHHVADLGFGSSEMAEWLALLHAVDLAATLGMRDIVLLGDAIGVVNQAMGKAKCRNPALAACRNRFEQRRAEFDRVRVRHVARNQNLAGIALIRIGESARYGRAGRM
;
A
#
# COMPACT_ATOMS: atom_id res chain seq x y z
N MET A 1 -5.54 -14.19 6.48
CA MET A 1 -6.31 -12.93 6.18
C MET A 1 -5.64 -12.19 5.05
N LYS A 2 -6.38 -11.94 3.99
CA LYS A 2 -5.87 -11.19 2.85
C LYS A 2 -6.06 -9.69 3.05
N ILE A 3 -4.98 -8.92 2.82
CA ILE A 3 -4.97 -7.47 2.92
C ILE A 3 -4.38 -6.92 1.63
N TYR A 4 -5.16 -6.11 0.91
CA TYR A 4 -4.71 -5.48 -0.32
C TYR A 4 -4.13 -4.11 0.01
N PHE A 5 -3.04 -3.73 -0.67
CA PHE A 5 -2.45 -2.42 -0.52
C PHE A 5 -2.09 -1.82 -1.88
N ASP A 6 -2.21 -0.51 -1.99
CA ASP A 6 -1.82 0.23 -3.17
C ASP A 6 -1.48 1.67 -2.77
N GLY A 7 -0.50 2.24 -3.44
CA GLY A 7 -0.10 3.62 -3.23
C GLY A 7 0.28 4.26 -4.54
N GLY A 8 0.15 5.57 -4.62
CA GLY A 8 0.50 6.29 -5.83
C GLY A 8 0.58 7.78 -5.61
N CYS A 9 0.98 8.47 -6.67
CA CYS A 9 0.99 9.92 -6.74
C CYS A 9 0.80 10.34 -8.19
N ARG A 10 0.10 11.43 -8.38
CA ARG A 10 -0.11 12.04 -9.71
C ARG A 10 0.08 13.53 -9.63
N PRO A 11 1.09 14.10 -10.31
CA PRO A 11 2.10 13.40 -11.13
C PRO A 11 3.06 12.56 -10.29
N ASN A 12 3.94 11.80 -10.92
CA ASN A 12 5.00 11.05 -10.26
C ASN A 12 6.36 11.67 -10.62
N PRO A 13 7.13 12.27 -9.66
CA PRO A 13 6.79 12.40 -8.25
C PRO A 13 5.70 13.43 -7.97
N GLY A 14 5.08 13.32 -6.81
CA GLY A 14 3.99 14.20 -6.42
C GLY A 14 3.49 13.90 -5.02
N VAL A 15 2.31 14.44 -4.69
CA VAL A 15 1.67 14.17 -3.41
C VAL A 15 1.19 12.71 -3.40
N MET A 16 1.60 11.99 -2.36
CA MET A 16 1.31 10.56 -2.23
C MET A 16 -0.01 10.30 -1.54
N GLU A 17 -0.68 9.22 -1.98
CA GLU A 17 -1.86 8.67 -1.32
C GLU A 17 -1.78 7.15 -1.29
N ILE A 18 -2.47 6.54 -0.36
CA ILE A 18 -2.50 5.09 -0.20
C ILE A 18 -3.92 4.60 0.08
N ALA A 19 -4.15 3.34 -0.25
CA ALA A 19 -5.34 2.62 0.17
C ALA A 19 -4.97 1.22 0.65
N VAL A 20 -5.70 0.75 1.65
CA VAL A 20 -5.61 -0.62 2.15
C VAL A 20 -7.02 -1.17 2.24
N VAL A 21 -7.23 -2.38 1.75
CA VAL A 21 -8.54 -3.04 1.81
C VAL A 21 -8.41 -4.32 2.61
N VAL A 22 -9.18 -4.41 3.69
CA VAL A 22 -9.24 -5.59 4.56
C VAL A 22 -10.71 -5.85 4.92
N ARG A 23 -11.14 -7.10 4.75
CA ARG A 23 -12.54 -7.52 5.03
C ARG A 23 -13.57 -6.64 4.32
N GLY A 24 -13.26 -6.19 3.11
CA GLY A 24 -14.14 -5.31 2.34
C GLY A 24 -14.12 -3.84 2.76
N ALA A 25 -13.45 -3.50 3.85
CA ALA A 25 -13.35 -2.11 4.32
C ALA A 25 -12.16 -1.42 3.65
N VAL A 26 -12.40 -0.22 3.12
CA VAL A 26 -11.39 0.60 2.47
C VAL A 26 -10.84 1.62 3.47
N HIS A 27 -9.54 1.60 3.66
CA HIS A 27 -8.80 2.58 4.45
C HIS A 27 -7.99 3.44 3.49
N HIS A 28 -8.35 4.70 3.37
CA HIS A 28 -7.72 5.65 2.45
C HIS A 28 -7.02 6.76 3.24
N VAL A 29 -5.78 7.04 2.88
CA VAL A 29 -5.03 8.16 3.44
C VAL A 29 -4.49 9.00 2.29
N ALA A 30 -4.87 10.26 2.25
CA ALA A 30 -4.41 11.24 1.27
C ALA A 30 -3.33 12.13 1.90
N ASP A 31 -2.65 12.92 1.06
CA ASP A 31 -1.71 13.95 1.50
C ASP A 31 -0.59 13.44 2.41
N LEU A 32 0.03 12.32 2.00
CA LEU A 32 1.15 11.72 2.72
C LEU A 32 2.50 12.40 2.45
N GLY A 33 2.47 13.59 1.86
CA GLY A 33 3.68 14.31 1.49
C GLY A 33 4.10 14.01 0.05
N PHE A 34 5.18 14.67 -0.36
CA PHE A 34 5.71 14.57 -1.72
C PHE A 34 6.68 13.40 -1.82
N GLY A 35 6.52 12.56 -2.83
CA GLY A 35 7.42 11.45 -3.07
C GLY A 35 7.15 10.74 -4.39
N SER A 36 7.78 9.59 -4.56
CA SER A 36 7.62 8.75 -5.74
C SER A 36 6.47 7.74 -5.56
N SER A 37 5.99 7.20 -6.68
CA SER A 37 5.03 6.09 -6.65
C SER A 37 5.56 4.91 -5.87
N GLU A 38 6.85 4.62 -6.00
CA GLU A 38 7.50 3.51 -5.30
C GLU A 38 7.49 3.71 -3.78
N MET A 39 7.77 4.94 -3.32
CA MET A 39 7.66 5.29 -1.91
C MET A 39 6.21 5.14 -1.42
N ALA A 40 5.24 5.62 -2.22
CA ALA A 40 3.83 5.51 -1.87
C ALA A 40 3.41 4.03 -1.71
N GLU A 41 3.88 3.15 -2.58
CA GLU A 41 3.63 1.71 -2.48
C GLU A 41 4.20 1.11 -1.19
N TRP A 42 5.43 1.48 -0.82
CA TRP A 42 6.02 1.06 0.45
C TRP A 42 5.24 1.57 1.66
N LEU A 43 4.79 2.82 1.62
CA LEU A 43 3.97 3.38 2.69
C LEU A 43 2.63 2.66 2.81
N ALA A 44 2.04 2.26 1.69
CA ALA A 44 0.81 1.47 1.68
C ALA A 44 1.02 0.11 2.36
N LEU A 45 2.12 -0.57 2.03
CA LEU A 45 2.46 -1.85 2.64
C LEU A 45 2.66 -1.72 4.16
N LEU A 46 3.39 -0.70 4.60
CA LEU A 46 3.60 -0.44 6.02
C LEU A 46 2.29 -0.12 6.74
N HIS A 47 1.41 0.67 6.10
CA HIS A 47 0.10 0.97 6.66
C HIS A 47 -0.74 -0.29 6.81
N ALA A 48 -0.68 -1.20 5.84
CA ALA A 48 -1.39 -2.48 5.90
C ALA A 48 -0.91 -3.34 7.08
N VAL A 49 0.39 -3.42 7.30
CA VAL A 49 0.97 -4.16 8.43
C VAL A 49 0.55 -3.53 9.76
N ASP A 50 0.64 -2.21 9.88
CA ASP A 50 0.27 -1.48 11.10
C ASP A 50 -1.22 -1.69 11.42
N LEU A 51 -2.07 -1.63 10.39
CA LEU A 51 -3.51 -1.86 10.55
C LEU A 51 -3.79 -3.30 11.00
N ALA A 52 -3.12 -4.28 10.40
CA ALA A 52 -3.26 -5.68 10.79
C ALA A 52 -2.86 -5.91 12.25
N ALA A 53 -1.77 -5.28 12.70
CA ALA A 53 -1.34 -5.35 14.10
C ALA A 53 -2.39 -4.75 15.03
N THR A 54 -2.94 -3.59 14.67
CA THR A 54 -4.00 -2.93 15.45
C THR A 54 -5.25 -3.80 15.56
N LEU A 55 -5.59 -4.53 14.49
CA LEU A 55 -6.75 -5.43 14.46
C LEU A 55 -6.48 -6.80 15.12
N GLY A 56 -5.30 -7.00 15.67
CA GLY A 56 -4.95 -8.24 16.36
C GLY A 56 -4.75 -9.44 15.44
N MET A 57 -4.49 -9.22 14.17
CA MET A 57 -4.25 -10.30 13.21
C MET A 57 -2.86 -10.90 13.42
N ARG A 58 -2.75 -12.22 13.27
CA ARG A 58 -1.50 -12.95 13.50
C ARG A 58 -0.94 -13.62 12.25
N ASP A 59 -1.80 -13.98 11.31
CA ASP A 59 -1.45 -14.61 10.03
C ASP A 59 -2.06 -13.79 8.90
N ILE A 60 -1.22 -13.13 8.11
CA ILE A 60 -1.66 -12.22 7.06
C ILE A 60 -0.96 -12.48 5.74
N VAL A 61 -1.66 -12.16 4.65
CA VAL A 61 -1.13 -12.11 3.30
C VAL A 61 -1.32 -10.69 2.77
N LEU A 62 -0.23 -10.03 2.44
CA LEU A 62 -0.24 -8.70 1.88
C LEU A 62 -0.17 -8.80 0.35
N LEU A 63 -1.16 -8.23 -0.33
CA LEU A 63 -1.33 -8.35 -1.78
C LEU A 63 -1.20 -6.99 -2.43
N GLY A 64 -0.23 -6.84 -3.33
CA GLY A 64 0.03 -5.61 -4.06
C GLY A 64 0.42 -5.87 -5.51
N ASP A 65 0.29 -4.86 -6.38
CA ASP A 65 0.59 -4.99 -7.79
C ASP A 65 1.93 -4.36 -8.22
N ALA A 66 2.60 -3.63 -7.33
CA ALA A 66 3.92 -3.07 -7.61
C ALA A 66 4.99 -4.15 -7.41
N ILE A 67 5.35 -4.83 -8.50
CA ILE A 67 6.22 -6.00 -8.43
C ILE A 67 7.58 -5.70 -7.82
N GLY A 68 8.14 -4.51 -8.06
CA GLY A 68 9.42 -4.11 -7.47
C GLY A 68 9.35 -4.06 -5.94
N VAL A 69 8.32 -3.44 -5.39
CA VAL A 69 8.10 -3.34 -3.94
C VAL A 69 7.80 -4.71 -3.35
N VAL A 70 6.96 -5.50 -4.01
CA VAL A 70 6.65 -6.87 -3.57
C VAL A 70 7.93 -7.70 -3.48
N ASN A 71 8.78 -7.65 -4.51
CA ASN A 71 10.03 -8.40 -4.52
C ASN A 71 11.00 -7.92 -3.45
N GLN A 72 11.08 -6.60 -3.20
CA GLN A 72 11.90 -6.05 -2.12
C GLN A 72 11.41 -6.53 -0.76
N ALA A 73 10.10 -6.50 -0.53
CA ALA A 73 9.50 -6.97 0.72
C ALA A 73 9.69 -8.46 0.96
N MET A 74 9.68 -9.26 -0.12
CA MET A 74 9.95 -10.70 -0.06
C MET A 74 11.42 -11.05 0.10
N GLY A 75 12.32 -10.06 0.01
CA GLY A 75 13.76 -10.30 0.04
C GLY A 75 14.35 -10.80 -1.27
N LYS A 76 13.59 -10.77 -2.36
CA LYS A 76 14.04 -11.21 -3.70
C LYS A 76 14.77 -10.12 -4.47
N ALA A 77 14.63 -8.87 -4.07
CA ALA A 77 15.29 -7.72 -4.68
C ALA A 77 15.87 -6.82 -3.61
N LYS A 78 16.96 -6.12 -3.94
CA LYS A 78 17.62 -5.20 -3.02
C LYS A 78 16.91 -3.83 -3.01
N CYS A 79 16.90 -3.17 -1.86
CA CYS A 79 16.52 -1.78 -1.70
C CYS A 79 17.79 -0.93 -1.69
N ARG A 80 18.15 -0.34 -2.83
CA ARG A 80 19.36 0.50 -2.93
C ARG A 80 19.11 1.94 -2.51
N ASN A 81 17.88 2.41 -2.64
CA ASN A 81 17.49 3.74 -2.18
C ASN A 81 17.41 3.73 -0.64
N PRO A 82 18.11 4.64 0.05
CA PRO A 82 18.11 4.64 1.52
C PRO A 82 16.74 4.81 2.15
N ALA A 83 15.87 5.61 1.55
CA ALA A 83 14.50 5.82 2.06
C ALA A 83 13.67 4.54 1.96
N LEU A 84 13.80 3.80 0.85
CA LEU A 84 13.10 2.53 0.66
C LEU A 84 13.68 1.45 1.57
N ALA A 85 14.99 1.46 1.77
CA ALA A 85 15.65 0.55 2.70
C ALA A 85 15.17 0.77 4.14
N ALA A 86 14.93 2.01 4.54
CA ALA A 86 14.36 2.33 5.84
C ALA A 86 12.94 1.76 5.98
N CYS A 87 12.13 1.85 4.93
CA CYS A 87 10.81 1.24 4.91
C CYS A 87 10.87 -0.27 5.07
N ARG A 88 11.78 -0.92 4.35
CA ARG A 88 11.99 -2.37 4.45
C ARG A 88 12.41 -2.78 5.85
N ASN A 89 13.34 -2.05 6.48
CA ASN A 89 13.77 -2.33 7.84
C ASN A 89 12.60 -2.25 8.82
N ARG A 90 11.76 -1.24 8.67
CA ARG A 90 10.55 -1.09 9.49
C ARG A 90 9.59 -2.26 9.27
N PHE A 91 9.41 -2.68 8.02
CA PHE A 91 8.58 -3.83 7.70
C PHE A 91 9.09 -5.11 8.39
N GLU A 92 10.41 -5.37 8.33
CA GLU A 92 10.99 -6.55 8.97
C GLU A 92 10.80 -6.53 10.50
N GLN A 93 10.90 -5.35 11.13
CA GLN A 93 10.64 -5.22 12.56
C GLN A 93 9.17 -5.54 12.89
N ARG A 94 8.23 -5.05 12.09
CA ARG A 94 6.81 -5.32 12.28
C ARG A 94 6.46 -6.78 12.02
N ARG A 95 7.08 -7.34 10.98
CA ARG A 95 6.87 -8.74 10.60
C ARG A 95 7.15 -9.70 11.75
N ALA A 96 8.14 -9.43 12.56
CA ALA A 96 8.53 -10.25 13.69
C ALA A 96 7.43 -10.34 14.76
N GLU A 97 6.46 -9.44 14.76
CA GLU A 97 5.35 -9.43 15.71
C GLU A 97 4.20 -10.37 15.31
N PHE A 98 4.24 -10.94 14.09
CA PHE A 98 3.21 -11.82 13.55
C PHE A 98 3.68 -13.28 13.60
N ASP A 99 2.74 -14.18 13.62
CA ASP A 99 3.03 -15.60 13.47
C ASP A 99 3.47 -15.93 12.05
N ARG A 100 2.83 -15.27 11.07
CA ARG A 100 3.15 -15.45 9.67
C ARG A 100 2.76 -14.24 8.84
N VAL A 101 3.69 -13.76 8.03
CA VAL A 101 3.43 -12.69 7.06
C VAL A 101 3.92 -13.17 5.69
N ARG A 102 3.03 -13.15 4.72
CA ARG A 102 3.36 -13.41 3.32
C ARG A 102 3.06 -12.17 2.50
N VAL A 103 3.95 -11.86 1.56
CA VAL A 103 3.74 -10.77 0.59
C VAL A 103 3.64 -11.42 -0.78
N ARG A 104 2.60 -11.10 -1.55
CA ARG A 104 2.36 -11.68 -2.86
C ARG A 104 1.97 -10.63 -3.87
N HIS A 105 2.39 -10.84 -5.10
CA HIS A 105 1.97 -10.02 -6.23
C HIS A 105 0.59 -10.43 -6.72
N VAL A 106 -0.24 -9.45 -7.04
CA VAL A 106 -1.51 -9.65 -7.75
C VAL A 106 -1.56 -8.74 -8.96
N ALA A 107 -2.34 -9.11 -9.96
CA ALA A 107 -2.54 -8.26 -11.13
C ALA A 107 -3.27 -6.98 -10.72
N ARG A 108 -2.99 -5.87 -11.44
CA ARG A 108 -3.57 -4.57 -11.14
C ARG A 108 -5.10 -4.60 -11.10
N ASN A 109 -5.74 -5.30 -12.04
CA ASN A 109 -7.20 -5.41 -12.10
C ASN A 109 -7.80 -6.29 -11.00
N GLN A 110 -6.97 -6.97 -10.22
CA GLN A 110 -7.36 -7.81 -9.09
C GLN A 110 -6.97 -7.19 -7.74
N ASN A 111 -6.28 -6.06 -7.74
CA ASN A 111 -5.89 -5.37 -6.52
C ASN A 111 -7.05 -4.48 -6.05
N LEU A 112 -7.77 -4.93 -5.03
CA LEU A 112 -8.93 -4.19 -4.49
C LEU A 112 -8.56 -2.81 -3.99
N ALA A 113 -7.36 -2.62 -3.46
CA ALA A 113 -6.88 -1.31 -3.02
C ALA A 113 -6.64 -0.36 -4.20
N GLY A 114 -6.08 -0.86 -5.29
CA GLY A 114 -5.89 -0.08 -6.52
C GLY A 114 -7.22 0.34 -7.15
N ILE A 115 -8.18 -0.58 -7.18
CA ILE A 115 -9.53 -0.30 -7.66
C ILE A 115 -10.18 0.79 -6.78
N ALA A 116 -10.01 0.71 -5.47
CA ALA A 116 -10.52 1.71 -4.54
C ALA A 116 -9.93 3.10 -4.80
N LEU A 117 -8.62 3.20 -5.03
CA LEU A 117 -7.97 4.48 -5.35
C LEU A 117 -8.51 5.11 -6.63
N ILE A 118 -8.73 4.31 -7.66
CA ILE A 118 -9.31 4.78 -8.92
C ILE A 118 -10.72 5.33 -8.67
N ARG A 119 -11.56 4.61 -7.94
CA ARG A 119 -12.93 5.03 -7.62
C ARG A 119 -12.97 6.30 -6.80
N ILE A 120 -12.08 6.45 -5.82
CA ILE A 120 -11.96 7.65 -4.99
C ILE A 120 -11.59 8.85 -5.87
N GLY A 121 -10.62 8.70 -6.78
CA GLY A 121 -10.22 9.74 -7.72
C GLY A 121 -11.36 10.15 -8.66
N GLU A 122 -12.12 9.19 -9.18
CA GLU A 122 -13.29 9.45 -10.03
C GLU A 122 -14.37 10.19 -9.25
N SER A 123 -14.72 9.75 -8.06
CA SER A 123 -15.72 10.40 -7.21
C SER A 123 -15.36 11.85 -6.91
N ALA A 124 -14.09 12.13 -6.62
CA ALA A 124 -13.61 13.47 -6.35
C ALA A 124 -13.79 14.39 -7.57
N ARG A 125 -13.50 13.90 -8.78
CA ARG A 125 -13.67 14.66 -10.02
C ARG A 125 -15.13 14.91 -10.32
N TYR A 126 -15.97 13.89 -10.27
CA TYR A 126 -17.39 14.00 -10.57
C TYR A 126 -18.14 14.79 -9.50
N GLY A 127 -17.77 14.64 -8.23
CA GLY A 127 -18.34 15.43 -7.15
C GLY A 127 -18.09 16.92 -7.30
N ARG A 128 -16.93 17.33 -7.81
CA ARG A 128 -16.61 18.73 -8.11
C ARG A 128 -17.42 19.24 -9.28
N ALA A 129 -17.55 18.46 -10.35
CA ALA A 129 -18.35 18.82 -11.53
C ALA A 129 -19.84 18.95 -11.18
N GLY A 130 -20.37 18.06 -10.35
CA GLY A 130 -21.77 18.06 -9.94
C GLY A 130 -22.17 19.23 -9.04
N ARG A 131 -21.22 19.97 -8.49
CA ARG A 131 -21.45 21.15 -7.64
C ARG A 131 -21.53 22.46 -8.42
N MET A 132 -21.23 22.40 -9.67
CA MET A 132 -21.35 23.56 -10.55
C MET A 132 -22.68 23.56 -11.27
#